data_b6f700014e6a3c5e7a06a2fa8aba2e2a
#
_entry.id   b6f700014e6a3c5e7a06a2fa8aba2e2a
#
_cell.length_a   1.000
_cell.length_b   1.000
_cell.length_c   1.000
_cell.angle_alpha   90.00
_cell.angle_beta   90.00
_cell.angle_gamma   90.00
#
_symmetry.space_group_name_H-M   'P 1'
#
loop_
_entity.id
_entity.type
_entity.pdbx_description
1 polymer ?
#
loop_
_entity_poly.entity_id
_entity_poly.type
_entity_poly.pdbx_seq_one_letter_code
_entity_poly.pdbx_strand_id
1 'polypeptide(L)'
;MKKANRCYIDIHVLQTVPPSCVNRDDTGSPKTALYGGVTRARVSSQAWKRAVRQDFRDAFSPEQLGSRTKKVFDMVKEEILALEPSINQQQAEEKVEKILQSAGLSLNKEKELDALFFMSKAQAKALAALGVQDSYDKDACKAALKENPSVDQILFGRMVAADTSLNYDAAAQVAHAISTHAVQNEFDYFTAVDEEDNIGAGHIGTTEFNSSTLYRYATVNVDELITWLGDETVDAVKGFVESFCCAMPTGKQNSFANRTMPDMVYVTVRNDQPVNLSGAFEKPVRAGMDGYLAASERALAEYAAKTYEVFAPLPERSFVVSHSDVFSPLAEQMTLWELLERLGTCVATRLAGEEMK
;
A
#
# COMPACT_ATOMS: atom_id res chain seq x y z
N MET A 1 24.31 -13.67 18.51
CA MET A 1 23.70 -13.81 17.16
C MET A 1 24.42 -12.88 16.21
N LYS A 2 24.83 -13.32 14.99
CA LYS A 2 25.35 -12.40 13.98
C LYS A 2 24.23 -11.41 13.68
N LYS A 3 24.49 -10.09 13.79
CA LYS A 3 23.56 -9.07 13.28
C LYS A 3 23.26 -9.40 11.82
N ALA A 4 22.03 -9.72 11.50
CA ALA A 4 21.64 -9.83 10.10
C ALA A 4 21.81 -8.43 9.52
N ASN A 5 22.61 -8.28 8.47
CA ASN A 5 22.81 -7.00 7.80
C ASN A 5 21.58 -6.72 6.91
N ARG A 6 20.45 -6.40 7.55
CA ARG A 6 19.14 -6.14 6.93
C ARG A 6 18.73 -4.70 7.20
N CYS A 7 17.81 -4.18 6.41
CA CYS A 7 17.21 -2.88 6.66
C CYS A 7 15.70 -2.94 6.44
N TYR A 8 14.96 -2.77 7.53
CA TYR A 8 13.50 -2.68 7.53
C TYR A 8 13.05 -1.34 8.09
N ILE A 9 11.99 -0.80 7.51
CA ILE A 9 11.30 0.37 8.03
C ILE A 9 9.91 -0.08 8.46
N ASP A 10 9.65 -0.01 9.78
CA ASP A 10 8.33 -0.28 10.35
C ASP A 10 7.57 1.04 10.56
N ILE A 11 6.31 1.07 10.17
CA ILE A 11 5.46 2.26 10.23
C ILE A 11 4.21 1.89 11.05
N HIS A 12 4.05 2.52 12.21
CA HIS A 12 2.91 2.36 13.10
C HIS A 12 2.11 3.65 13.14
N VAL A 13 0.82 3.57 12.90
CA VAL A 13 -0.04 4.75 12.80
C VAL A 13 -1.26 4.56 13.70
N LEU A 14 -1.58 5.58 14.49
CA LEU A 14 -2.88 5.75 15.11
C LEU A 14 -3.67 6.82 14.35
N GLN A 15 -4.90 6.50 13.99
CA GLN A 15 -5.77 7.40 13.23
C GLN A 15 -7.20 7.29 13.71
N THR A 16 -7.73 8.40 14.22
CA THR A 16 -9.13 8.49 14.61
C THR A 16 -10.00 8.78 13.39
N VAL A 17 -10.97 7.92 13.18
CA VAL A 17 -11.92 8.03 12.08
C VAL A 17 -13.31 8.30 12.67
N PRO A 18 -13.98 9.41 12.26
CA PRO A 18 -15.31 9.76 12.72
C PRO A 18 -16.34 8.72 12.22
N PRO A 19 -17.63 8.83 12.62
CA PRO A 19 -18.68 7.98 12.10
C PRO A 19 -18.61 7.84 10.59
N SER A 20 -18.46 6.60 10.11
CA SER A 20 -18.19 6.32 8.68
C SER A 20 -18.25 4.83 8.35
N CYS A 21 -18.19 4.51 7.06
CA CYS A 21 -18.09 3.15 6.56
C CYS A 21 -16.91 3.04 5.56
N VAL A 22 -15.70 3.11 6.09
CA VAL A 22 -14.44 3.18 5.30
C VAL A 22 -14.25 1.95 4.41
N ASN A 23 -14.60 0.75 4.89
CA ASN A 23 -14.43 -0.49 4.16
C ASN A 23 -15.59 -1.44 4.45
N ARG A 24 -16.31 -1.83 3.40
CA ARG A 24 -17.53 -2.63 3.48
C ARG A 24 -17.28 -4.10 3.19
N ASP A 25 -18.11 -4.97 3.75
CA ASP A 25 -18.29 -6.35 3.32
C ASP A 25 -19.26 -6.44 2.12
N ASP A 26 -19.66 -7.64 1.75
CA ASP A 26 -20.57 -7.94 0.64
C ASP A 26 -22.03 -7.57 0.95
N THR A 27 -22.38 -7.41 2.22
CA THR A 27 -23.73 -6.94 2.65
C THR A 27 -23.81 -5.41 2.69
N GLY A 28 -22.69 -4.71 2.56
CA GLY A 28 -22.61 -3.25 2.64
C GLY A 28 -22.29 -2.71 4.03
N SER A 29 -22.15 -3.58 5.03
CA SER A 29 -21.83 -3.25 6.42
C SER A 29 -20.34 -2.93 6.60
N PRO A 30 -19.94 -2.12 7.59
CA PRO A 30 -18.55 -1.92 7.93
C PRO A 30 -17.86 -3.25 8.27
N LYS A 31 -16.70 -3.51 7.66
CA LYS A 31 -15.93 -4.72 7.99
C LYS A 31 -15.49 -4.72 9.44
N THR A 32 -15.64 -5.85 10.08
CA THR A 32 -15.21 -6.09 11.46
C THR A 32 -14.27 -7.29 11.56
N ALA A 33 -13.67 -7.47 12.72
CA ALA A 33 -12.92 -8.67 13.10
C ALA A 33 -13.08 -8.91 14.61
N LEU A 34 -13.00 -10.15 15.04
CA LEU A 34 -12.87 -10.49 16.45
C LEU A 34 -11.39 -10.46 16.84
N TYR A 35 -11.01 -9.63 17.81
CA TYR A 35 -9.65 -9.56 18.34
C TYR A 35 -9.68 -9.20 19.83
N GLY A 36 -8.92 -9.97 20.64
CA GLY A 36 -8.95 -9.81 22.11
C GLY A 36 -10.34 -10.03 22.72
N GLY A 37 -11.13 -10.94 22.12
CA GLY A 37 -12.46 -11.31 22.62
C GLY A 37 -13.58 -10.32 22.32
N VAL A 38 -13.32 -9.23 21.58
CA VAL A 38 -14.34 -8.23 21.23
C VAL A 38 -14.34 -7.87 19.75
N THR A 39 -15.46 -7.36 19.26
CA THR A 39 -15.59 -6.87 17.88
C THR A 39 -14.79 -5.58 17.70
N ARG A 40 -13.99 -5.55 16.64
CA ARG A 40 -13.19 -4.40 16.22
C ARG A 40 -13.62 -3.90 14.86
N ALA A 41 -13.57 -2.60 14.61
CA ALA A 41 -13.56 -2.08 13.26
C ALA A 41 -12.33 -2.61 12.51
N ARG A 42 -12.49 -2.98 11.24
CA ARG A 42 -11.40 -3.48 10.41
C ARG A 42 -11.42 -2.83 9.04
N VAL A 43 -10.26 -2.32 8.63
CA VAL A 43 -10.03 -1.90 7.24
C VAL A 43 -9.01 -2.83 6.63
N SER A 44 -9.37 -3.48 5.53
CA SER A 44 -8.52 -4.52 4.94
C SER A 44 -7.23 -3.94 4.37
N SER A 45 -6.17 -4.74 4.40
CA SER A 45 -4.88 -4.38 3.79
C SER A 45 -5.01 -4.07 2.30
N GLN A 46 -5.92 -4.75 1.59
CA GLN A 46 -6.19 -4.48 0.18
C GLN A 46 -6.78 -3.09 -0.05
N ALA A 47 -7.66 -2.63 0.85
CA ALA A 47 -8.23 -1.28 0.78
C ALA A 47 -7.14 -0.22 0.99
N TRP A 48 -6.26 -0.42 1.99
CA TRP A 48 -5.10 0.46 2.23
C TRP A 48 -4.12 0.45 1.06
N LYS A 49 -3.68 -0.73 0.59
CA LYS A 49 -2.78 -0.84 -0.56
C LYS A 49 -3.34 -0.16 -1.82
N ARG A 50 -4.66 -0.26 -2.04
CA ARG A 50 -5.30 0.44 -3.16
C ARG A 50 -5.25 1.95 -2.99
N ALA A 51 -5.56 2.47 -1.78
CA ALA A 51 -5.52 3.90 -1.49
C ALA A 51 -4.10 4.45 -1.71
N VAL A 52 -3.09 3.80 -1.15
CA VAL A 52 -1.67 4.14 -1.33
C VAL A 52 -1.28 4.15 -2.82
N ARG A 53 -1.65 3.11 -3.58
CA ARG A 53 -1.34 3.08 -5.03
C ARG A 53 -2.06 4.16 -5.83
N GLN A 54 -3.22 4.63 -5.39
CA GLN A 54 -3.90 5.75 -6.04
C GLN A 54 -3.19 7.06 -5.75
N ASP A 55 -2.71 7.25 -4.54
CA ASP A 55 -1.94 8.40 -4.08
C ASP A 55 -0.55 8.49 -4.75
N PHE A 56 0.06 7.36 -5.10
CA PHE A 56 1.32 7.29 -5.84
C PHE A 56 1.31 8.08 -7.16
N ARG A 57 0.13 8.33 -7.75
CA ARG A 57 0.01 9.13 -8.98
C ARG A 57 0.39 10.60 -8.77
N ASP A 58 0.32 11.07 -7.54
CA ASP A 58 0.72 12.41 -7.16
C ASP A 58 2.18 12.44 -6.67
N ALA A 59 2.69 11.30 -6.16
CA ALA A 59 4.04 11.17 -5.62
C ALA A 59 5.11 10.76 -6.66
N PHE A 60 4.72 10.03 -7.72
CA PHE A 60 5.64 9.46 -8.72
C PHE A 60 5.22 9.82 -10.14
N SER A 61 6.20 9.88 -11.04
CA SER A 61 5.92 10.04 -12.47
C SER A 61 5.19 8.81 -13.05
N PRO A 62 4.41 8.96 -14.13
CA PRO A 62 3.76 7.82 -14.79
C PRO A 62 4.72 6.74 -15.27
N GLU A 63 5.98 7.07 -15.53
CA GLU A 63 7.03 6.14 -15.96
C GLU A 63 7.48 5.22 -14.83
N GLN A 64 7.43 5.70 -13.59
CA GLN A 64 7.81 4.94 -12.40
C GLN A 64 6.70 4.01 -11.89
N LEU A 65 5.49 4.14 -12.42
CA LEU A 65 4.33 3.36 -12.00
C LEU A 65 3.93 2.31 -13.04
N GLY A 66 3.42 1.18 -12.55
CA GLY A 66 2.89 0.11 -13.36
C GLY A 66 1.36 0.14 -13.48
N SER A 67 0.86 -0.55 -14.50
CA SER A 67 -0.56 -0.77 -14.73
C SER A 67 -0.94 -2.20 -14.39
N ARG A 68 -1.97 -2.39 -13.57
CA ARG A 68 -2.56 -3.69 -13.28
C ARG A 68 -3.81 -3.87 -14.13
N THR A 69 -3.66 -4.54 -15.29
CA THR A 69 -4.69 -4.59 -16.32
C THR A 69 -4.73 -5.95 -17.02
N LYS A 70 -5.83 -6.25 -17.72
CA LYS A 70 -5.93 -7.32 -18.71
C LYS A 70 -5.47 -6.85 -20.10
N LYS A 71 -5.40 -5.52 -20.34
CA LYS A 71 -5.13 -4.88 -21.62
C LYS A 71 -3.63 -4.70 -21.89
N VAL A 72 -2.83 -5.72 -21.57
CA VAL A 72 -1.40 -5.75 -21.85
C VAL A 72 -1.11 -5.62 -23.35
N PHE A 73 -1.99 -6.18 -24.18
CA PHE A 73 -1.93 -6.07 -25.63
C PHE A 73 -1.89 -4.61 -26.09
N ASP A 74 -2.82 -3.78 -25.60
CA ASP A 74 -2.89 -2.38 -25.98
C ASP A 74 -1.65 -1.61 -25.53
N MET A 75 -1.15 -1.88 -24.32
CA MET A 75 0.07 -1.24 -23.83
C MET A 75 1.28 -1.49 -24.72
N VAL A 76 1.48 -2.75 -25.16
CA VAL A 76 2.60 -3.10 -26.05
C VAL A 76 2.39 -2.56 -27.46
N LYS A 77 1.14 -2.57 -27.96
CA LYS A 77 0.80 -2.02 -29.27
C LYS A 77 1.09 -0.53 -29.38
N GLU A 78 0.71 0.25 -28.36
CA GLU A 78 0.99 1.69 -28.29
C GLU A 78 2.50 1.96 -28.36
N GLU A 79 3.31 1.19 -27.65
CA GLU A 79 4.77 1.35 -27.67
C GLU A 79 5.39 0.89 -29.01
N ILE A 80 4.87 -0.15 -29.69
CA ILE A 80 5.32 -0.55 -31.04
C ILE A 80 5.04 0.57 -32.04
N LEU A 81 3.83 1.13 -32.04
CA LEU A 81 3.47 2.24 -32.94
C LEU A 81 4.27 3.51 -32.68
N ALA A 82 4.67 3.75 -31.42
CA ALA A 82 5.53 4.86 -31.06
C ALA A 82 6.99 4.66 -31.55
N LEU A 83 7.49 3.42 -31.48
CA LEU A 83 8.86 3.09 -31.92
C LEU A 83 8.98 2.97 -33.46
N GLU A 84 7.94 2.52 -34.15
CA GLU A 84 7.93 2.30 -35.58
C GLU A 84 6.68 2.94 -36.24
N PRO A 85 6.63 4.28 -36.39
CA PRO A 85 5.45 4.98 -36.91
C PRO A 85 5.08 4.64 -38.37
N SER A 86 5.96 3.93 -39.09
CA SER A 86 5.76 3.54 -40.52
C SER A 86 4.84 2.34 -40.67
N ILE A 87 4.64 1.52 -39.63
CA ILE A 87 3.79 0.33 -39.71
C ILE A 87 2.32 0.68 -39.48
N ASN A 88 1.43 -0.10 -40.09
CA ASN A 88 0.00 0.06 -39.88
C ASN A 88 -0.48 -0.69 -38.61
N GLN A 89 -1.71 -0.41 -38.21
CA GLN A 89 -2.33 -1.02 -37.01
C GLN A 89 -2.30 -2.55 -37.04
N GLN A 90 -2.62 -3.15 -38.20
CA GLN A 90 -2.67 -4.60 -38.33
C GLN A 90 -1.28 -5.24 -38.16
N GLN A 91 -0.24 -4.66 -38.75
CA GLN A 91 1.15 -5.12 -38.58
C GLN A 91 1.63 -5.01 -37.13
N ALA A 92 1.27 -3.91 -36.44
CA ALA A 92 1.57 -3.75 -35.03
C ALA A 92 0.88 -4.85 -34.19
N GLU A 93 -0.39 -5.13 -34.45
CA GLU A 93 -1.14 -6.17 -33.74
C GLU A 93 -0.54 -7.57 -33.93
N GLU A 94 -0.14 -7.92 -35.17
CA GLU A 94 0.54 -9.20 -35.45
C GLU A 94 1.86 -9.34 -34.69
N LYS A 95 2.65 -8.25 -34.58
CA LYS A 95 3.87 -8.22 -33.79
C LYS A 95 3.60 -8.40 -32.31
N VAL A 96 2.57 -7.73 -31.76
CA VAL A 96 2.14 -7.88 -30.35
C VAL A 96 1.70 -9.30 -30.03
N GLU A 97 0.88 -9.93 -30.89
CA GLU A 97 0.43 -11.30 -30.68
C GLU A 97 1.62 -12.28 -30.58
N LYS A 98 2.58 -12.16 -31.50
CA LYS A 98 3.77 -13.01 -31.51
C LYS A 98 4.64 -12.78 -30.28
N ILE A 99 4.87 -11.51 -29.87
CA ILE A 99 5.75 -11.19 -28.74
C ILE A 99 5.14 -11.65 -27.41
N LEU A 100 3.83 -11.43 -27.21
CA LEU A 100 3.15 -11.87 -25.99
C LEU A 100 3.06 -13.39 -25.91
N GLN A 101 2.82 -14.09 -27.02
CA GLN A 101 2.86 -15.53 -27.09
C GLN A 101 4.25 -16.08 -26.73
N SER A 102 5.32 -15.48 -27.26
CA SER A 102 6.71 -15.83 -26.93
C SER A 102 7.04 -15.57 -25.45
N ALA A 103 6.49 -14.50 -24.90
CA ALA A 103 6.60 -14.19 -23.47
C ALA A 103 5.79 -15.14 -22.55
N GLY A 104 4.96 -16.03 -23.13
CA GLY A 104 4.12 -16.97 -22.39
C GLY A 104 2.81 -16.36 -21.88
N LEU A 105 2.39 -15.23 -22.44
CA LEU A 105 1.13 -14.56 -22.13
C LEU A 105 0.07 -14.92 -23.18
N SER A 106 -0.96 -15.66 -22.79
CA SER A 106 -2.05 -16.09 -23.68
C SER A 106 -3.16 -15.05 -23.71
N LEU A 107 -3.60 -14.71 -24.93
CA LEU A 107 -4.68 -13.77 -25.19
C LEU A 107 -5.99 -14.52 -25.46
N ASN A 108 -7.10 -13.96 -25.02
CA ASN A 108 -8.45 -14.38 -25.38
C ASN A 108 -8.88 -13.77 -26.72
N LYS A 109 -10.13 -13.98 -27.12
CA LYS A 109 -10.69 -13.50 -28.42
C LYS A 109 -10.76 -11.96 -28.48
N GLU A 110 -10.88 -11.30 -27.34
CA GLU A 110 -10.92 -9.86 -27.20
C GLU A 110 -9.51 -9.23 -27.13
N LYS A 111 -8.46 -10.03 -27.36
CA LYS A 111 -7.03 -9.63 -27.22
C LYS A 111 -6.66 -9.16 -25.80
N GLU A 112 -7.35 -9.68 -24.79
CA GLU A 112 -7.06 -9.43 -23.38
C GLU A 112 -6.48 -10.68 -22.70
N LEU A 113 -5.78 -10.50 -21.60
CA LEU A 113 -5.38 -11.60 -20.72
C LEU A 113 -6.58 -12.08 -19.88
N ASP A 114 -6.65 -13.36 -19.55
CA ASP A 114 -7.70 -13.91 -18.68
C ASP A 114 -7.63 -13.35 -17.24
N ALA A 115 -6.42 -13.10 -16.75
CA ALA A 115 -6.15 -12.52 -15.43
C ALA A 115 -5.50 -11.14 -15.52
N LEU A 116 -5.66 -10.35 -14.46
CA LEU A 116 -4.95 -9.08 -14.34
C LEU A 116 -3.43 -9.33 -14.29
N PHE A 117 -2.69 -8.69 -15.15
CA PHE A 117 -1.25 -8.68 -15.18
C PHE A 117 -0.73 -7.30 -14.73
N PHE A 118 0.34 -7.28 -13.96
CA PHE A 118 0.94 -6.06 -13.47
C PHE A 118 2.21 -5.79 -14.29
N MET A 119 2.21 -4.75 -15.11
CA MET A 119 3.29 -4.43 -16.04
C MET A 119 3.70 -2.96 -15.93
N SER A 120 5.01 -2.69 -15.91
CA SER A 120 5.54 -1.34 -16.01
C SER A 120 5.54 -0.85 -17.47
N LYS A 121 5.59 0.46 -17.66
CA LYS A 121 5.75 1.05 -18.99
C LYS A 121 7.10 0.66 -19.63
N ALA A 122 8.16 0.56 -18.82
CA ALA A 122 9.47 0.13 -19.28
C ALA A 122 9.45 -1.33 -19.80
N GLN A 123 8.72 -2.22 -19.13
CA GLN A 123 8.51 -3.61 -19.59
C GLN A 123 7.73 -3.67 -20.91
N ALA A 124 6.69 -2.84 -21.06
CA ALA A 124 5.96 -2.74 -22.34
C ALA A 124 6.88 -2.24 -23.47
N LYS A 125 7.71 -1.22 -23.21
CA LYS A 125 8.69 -0.72 -24.16
C LYS A 125 9.74 -1.77 -24.55
N ALA A 126 10.24 -2.54 -23.57
CA ALA A 126 11.22 -3.60 -23.84
C ALA A 126 10.64 -4.68 -24.74
N LEU A 127 9.39 -5.12 -24.48
CA LEU A 127 8.68 -6.05 -25.38
C LEU A 127 8.45 -5.46 -26.77
N ALA A 128 8.03 -4.20 -26.84
CA ALA A 128 7.84 -3.50 -28.12
C ALA A 128 9.11 -3.41 -28.93
N ALA A 129 10.26 -3.10 -28.32
CA ALA A 129 11.55 -3.07 -28.98
C ALA A 129 11.93 -4.42 -29.59
N LEU A 130 11.69 -5.54 -28.88
CA LEU A 130 11.89 -6.89 -29.42
C LEU A 130 10.92 -7.17 -30.60
N GLY A 131 9.66 -6.74 -30.49
CA GLY A 131 8.66 -6.89 -31.53
C GLY A 131 9.01 -6.12 -32.81
N VAL A 132 9.53 -4.89 -32.69
CA VAL A 132 9.99 -4.08 -33.82
C VAL A 132 11.16 -4.76 -34.55
N GLN A 133 12.08 -5.40 -33.81
CA GLN A 133 13.22 -6.14 -34.35
C GLN A 133 12.88 -7.55 -34.86
N ASP A 134 11.59 -7.95 -34.83
CA ASP A 134 11.16 -9.32 -35.13
C ASP A 134 11.88 -10.41 -34.31
N SER A 135 12.31 -10.06 -33.09
CA SER A 135 13.00 -10.94 -32.16
C SER A 135 11.98 -11.59 -31.20
N TYR A 136 11.59 -12.81 -31.47
CA TYR A 136 10.58 -13.55 -30.70
C TYR A 136 11.22 -14.66 -29.86
N ASP A 137 12.46 -14.45 -29.41
CA ASP A 137 13.12 -15.37 -28.49
C ASP A 137 12.43 -15.38 -27.12
N LYS A 138 12.12 -16.59 -26.63
CA LYS A 138 11.37 -16.78 -25.41
C LYS A 138 12.05 -16.24 -24.17
N ASP A 139 13.37 -16.42 -24.08
CA ASP A 139 14.14 -16.01 -22.89
C ASP A 139 14.31 -14.49 -22.89
N ALA A 140 14.55 -13.88 -24.05
CA ALA A 140 14.59 -12.43 -24.19
C ALA A 140 13.23 -11.78 -23.84
N CYS A 141 12.10 -12.36 -24.29
CA CYS A 141 10.77 -11.86 -23.95
C CYS A 141 10.46 -11.97 -22.44
N LYS A 142 10.88 -13.06 -21.80
CA LYS A 142 10.74 -13.22 -20.36
C LYS A 142 11.64 -12.25 -19.59
N ALA A 143 12.86 -12.03 -20.03
CA ALA A 143 13.76 -11.04 -19.44
C ALA A 143 13.14 -9.64 -19.54
N ALA A 144 12.57 -9.25 -20.69
CA ALA A 144 11.87 -7.98 -20.88
C ALA A 144 10.70 -7.79 -19.89
N LEU A 145 10.01 -8.89 -19.54
CA LEU A 145 8.94 -8.87 -18.51
C LEU A 145 9.47 -8.84 -17.06
N LYS A 146 10.73 -9.22 -16.83
CA LYS A 146 11.33 -9.32 -15.49
C LYS A 146 12.19 -8.11 -15.15
N GLU A 147 12.84 -7.52 -16.11
CA GLU A 147 13.70 -6.35 -15.92
C GLU A 147 12.90 -5.05 -15.87
N ASN A 148 13.45 -4.01 -15.26
CA ASN A 148 12.88 -2.68 -15.14
C ASN A 148 11.45 -2.66 -14.56
N PRO A 149 11.23 -3.25 -13.38
CA PRO A 149 9.95 -3.17 -12.70
C PRO A 149 9.64 -1.74 -12.25
N SER A 150 8.36 -1.42 -12.11
CA SER A 150 7.94 -0.15 -11.50
C SER A 150 8.03 -0.19 -9.97
N VAL A 151 8.07 0.99 -9.35
CA VAL A 151 8.13 1.16 -7.89
C VAL A 151 7.01 0.39 -7.19
N ASP A 152 5.78 0.51 -7.69
CA ASP A 152 4.61 -0.15 -7.10
C ASP A 152 4.57 -1.67 -7.37
N GLN A 153 5.25 -2.17 -8.43
CA GLN A 153 5.43 -3.62 -8.61
C GLN A 153 6.35 -4.22 -7.54
N ILE A 154 7.44 -3.55 -7.19
CA ILE A 154 8.35 -4.07 -6.16
C ILE A 154 7.78 -3.87 -4.76
N LEU A 155 7.14 -2.75 -4.48
CA LEU A 155 6.50 -2.52 -3.18
C LEU A 155 5.37 -3.54 -2.91
N PHE A 156 4.51 -3.83 -3.86
CA PHE A 156 3.31 -4.65 -3.62
C PHE A 156 3.37 -6.06 -4.18
N GLY A 157 4.42 -6.38 -4.92
CA GLY A 157 4.61 -7.69 -5.53
C GLY A 157 3.81 -7.92 -6.80
N ARG A 158 4.26 -8.89 -7.58
CA ARG A 158 3.52 -9.42 -8.72
C ARG A 158 3.46 -10.95 -8.63
N MET A 159 2.27 -11.50 -8.72
CA MET A 159 2.06 -12.94 -8.80
C MET A 159 1.49 -13.30 -10.17
N VAL A 160 2.19 -14.18 -10.87
CA VAL A 160 1.78 -14.73 -12.17
C VAL A 160 1.64 -16.26 -11.99
N ALA A 161 0.42 -16.74 -11.88
CA ALA A 161 0.15 -18.15 -11.60
C ALA A 161 0.65 -19.09 -12.71
N ALA A 162 0.62 -18.65 -13.96
CA ALA A 162 1.03 -19.41 -15.12
C ALA A 162 2.56 -19.54 -15.25
N ASP A 163 3.33 -18.58 -14.73
CA ASP A 163 4.80 -18.58 -14.77
C ASP A 163 5.37 -17.88 -13.53
N THR A 164 5.77 -18.67 -12.54
CA THR A 164 6.31 -18.17 -11.28
C THR A 164 7.66 -17.46 -11.43
N SER A 165 8.39 -17.67 -12.54
CA SER A 165 9.64 -16.95 -12.82
C SER A 165 9.44 -15.45 -12.99
N LEU A 166 8.23 -15.03 -13.34
CA LEU A 166 7.82 -13.63 -13.49
C LEU A 166 7.36 -12.97 -12.18
N ASN A 167 7.33 -13.71 -11.06
CA ASN A 167 6.89 -13.15 -9.79
C ASN A 167 7.93 -12.18 -9.21
N TYR A 168 7.42 -11.18 -8.49
CA TYR A 168 8.20 -10.37 -7.56
C TYR A 168 7.65 -10.58 -6.16
N ASP A 169 8.53 -10.79 -5.20
CA ASP A 169 8.18 -10.72 -3.79
C ASP A 169 7.90 -9.26 -3.41
N ALA A 170 6.90 -9.05 -2.56
CA ALA A 170 6.54 -7.72 -2.11
C ALA A 170 7.56 -7.20 -1.08
N ALA A 171 8.22 -6.08 -1.38
CA ALA A 171 9.09 -5.41 -0.41
C ALA A 171 8.28 -4.80 0.75
N ALA A 172 7.03 -4.38 0.51
CA ALA A 172 6.15 -3.84 1.54
C ALA A 172 5.09 -4.85 2.00
N GLN A 173 4.94 -4.97 3.30
CA GLN A 173 3.83 -5.69 3.93
C GLN A 173 2.93 -4.69 4.63
N VAL A 174 1.62 -4.78 4.39
CA VAL A 174 0.60 -3.90 5.00
C VAL A 174 -0.39 -4.77 5.75
N ALA A 175 -0.57 -4.50 7.04
CA ALA A 175 -1.51 -5.22 7.88
C ALA A 175 -2.96 -4.76 7.62
N HIS A 176 -3.93 -5.60 8.02
CA HIS A 176 -5.28 -5.10 8.23
C HIS A 176 -5.25 -4.11 9.39
N ALA A 177 -5.81 -2.91 9.20
CA ALA A 177 -6.01 -1.98 10.30
C ALA A 177 -7.16 -2.48 11.18
N ILE A 178 -7.00 -2.35 12.49
CA ILE A 178 -8.02 -2.70 13.48
C ILE A 178 -8.24 -1.54 14.45
N SER A 179 -9.43 -1.41 15.00
CA SER A 179 -9.65 -0.44 16.08
C SER A 179 -8.90 -0.84 17.35
N THR A 180 -8.35 0.13 18.06
CA THR A 180 -7.68 -0.09 19.36
C THR A 180 -8.65 -0.50 20.45
N HIS A 181 -9.95 -0.27 20.25
CA HIS A 181 -11.07 -0.48 21.18
C HIS A 181 -12.18 -1.32 20.55
N ALA A 182 -13.08 -1.82 21.36
CA ALA A 182 -14.30 -2.46 20.90
C ALA A 182 -15.20 -1.46 20.16
N VAL A 183 -15.84 -1.91 19.08
CA VAL A 183 -16.81 -1.11 18.32
C VAL A 183 -18.15 -1.82 18.25
N GLN A 184 -19.18 -1.01 18.05
CA GLN A 184 -20.54 -1.45 17.73
C GLN A 184 -20.96 -0.70 16.47
N ASN A 185 -21.58 -1.41 15.51
CA ASN A 185 -22.16 -0.77 14.35
C ASN A 185 -23.44 -0.03 14.75
N GLU A 186 -23.60 1.14 14.19
CA GLU A 186 -24.78 1.99 14.30
C GLU A 186 -25.49 2.04 12.95
N PHE A 187 -26.75 2.45 12.96
CA PHE A 187 -27.60 2.46 11.77
C PHE A 187 -28.12 3.86 11.50
N ASP A 188 -27.95 4.31 10.27
CA ASP A 188 -28.54 5.52 9.74
C ASP A 188 -29.68 5.15 8.79
N TYR A 189 -30.88 5.54 9.17
CA TYR A 189 -32.07 5.39 8.35
C TYR A 189 -32.25 6.64 7.51
N PHE A 190 -32.39 6.48 6.19
CA PHE A 190 -32.55 7.58 5.27
C PHE A 190 -33.73 7.38 4.32
N THR A 191 -34.33 8.49 3.90
CA THR A 191 -35.39 8.54 2.89
C THR A 191 -34.99 9.49 1.79
N ALA A 192 -35.32 9.15 0.53
CA ALA A 192 -35.29 10.10 -0.58
C ALA A 192 -36.71 10.65 -0.79
N VAL A 193 -36.84 11.95 -0.90
CA VAL A 193 -38.10 12.64 -1.21
C VAL A 193 -38.15 12.94 -2.69
N ASP A 194 -39.26 12.60 -3.35
CA ASP A 194 -39.53 13.02 -4.71
C ASP A 194 -39.98 14.50 -4.69
N GLU A 195 -39.22 15.38 -5.35
CA GLU A 195 -39.52 16.81 -5.36
C GLU A 195 -40.69 17.18 -6.29
N GLU A 196 -41.04 16.30 -7.22
CA GLU A 196 -42.13 16.51 -8.17
C GLU A 196 -43.46 15.82 -7.72
N ASP A 197 -43.32 14.77 -6.94
CA ASP A 197 -44.48 13.99 -6.44
C ASP A 197 -44.54 14.02 -4.89
N ASN A 198 -45.46 14.78 -4.34
CA ASN A 198 -45.65 14.93 -2.90
C ASN A 198 -46.26 13.66 -2.21
N ILE A 199 -46.15 12.48 -2.79
CA ILE A 199 -46.73 11.23 -2.31
C ILE A 199 -45.65 10.33 -1.67
N GLY A 200 -45.20 10.74 -0.48
CA GLY A 200 -44.36 9.87 0.37
C GLY A 200 -42.89 9.81 -0.01
N ALA A 201 -42.15 8.90 0.61
CA ALA A 201 -40.72 8.69 0.36
C ALA A 201 -40.52 7.87 -0.93
N GLY A 202 -39.82 8.38 -1.90
CA GLY A 202 -39.46 7.70 -3.15
C GLY A 202 -38.50 6.52 -2.96
N HIS A 203 -37.71 6.55 -1.89
CA HIS A 203 -36.81 5.47 -1.47
C HIS A 203 -36.57 5.50 0.03
N ILE A 204 -36.49 4.30 0.62
CA ILE A 204 -36.18 4.10 2.04
C ILE A 204 -34.95 3.17 2.10
N GLY A 205 -33.95 3.52 2.89
CA GLY A 205 -32.76 2.69 3.08
C GLY A 205 -32.17 2.81 4.47
N THR A 206 -31.28 1.88 4.79
CA THR A 206 -30.49 1.88 6.02
C THR A 206 -29.03 1.75 5.68
N THR A 207 -28.19 2.57 6.29
CA THR A 207 -26.74 2.50 6.16
C THR A 207 -26.13 2.22 7.51
N GLU A 208 -25.20 1.25 7.55
CA GLU A 208 -24.43 0.97 8.75
C GLU A 208 -23.13 1.78 8.75
N PHE A 209 -22.71 2.22 9.92
CA PHE A 209 -21.47 2.95 10.14
C PHE A 209 -20.89 2.63 11.53
N ASN A 210 -19.64 3.01 11.76
CA ASN A 210 -19.02 3.05 13.08
C ASN A 210 -17.97 4.15 13.15
N SER A 211 -17.52 4.49 14.35
CA SER A 211 -16.36 5.35 14.59
C SER A 211 -15.26 4.55 15.28
N SER A 212 -13.99 4.90 15.04
CA SER A 212 -12.89 4.14 15.63
C SER A 212 -11.56 4.88 15.60
N THR A 213 -10.73 4.66 16.63
CA THR A 213 -9.29 4.90 16.57
C THR A 213 -8.63 3.65 16.01
N LEU A 214 -8.11 3.73 14.81
CA LEU A 214 -7.47 2.61 14.09
C LEU A 214 -5.97 2.55 14.42
N TYR A 215 -5.47 1.34 14.67
CA TYR A 215 -4.06 1.03 14.54
C TYR A 215 -3.78 0.46 13.16
N ARG A 216 -2.80 1.07 12.48
CA ARG A 216 -2.33 0.68 11.14
C ARG A 216 -0.86 0.33 11.23
N TYR A 217 -0.45 -0.69 10.50
CA TYR A 217 0.95 -1.11 10.43
C TYR A 217 1.35 -1.48 9.02
N ALA A 218 2.54 -1.04 8.65
CA ALA A 218 3.23 -1.51 7.46
C ALA A 218 4.73 -1.67 7.75
N THR A 219 5.40 -2.53 6.98
CA THR A 219 6.86 -2.64 6.99
C THR A 219 7.37 -2.67 5.57
N VAL A 220 8.58 -2.14 5.35
CA VAL A 220 9.28 -2.12 4.06
C VAL A 220 10.65 -2.76 4.22
N ASN A 221 10.95 -3.74 3.37
CA ASN A 221 12.30 -4.30 3.20
C ASN A 221 13.08 -3.41 2.23
N VAL A 222 13.98 -2.59 2.77
CA VAL A 222 14.78 -1.64 1.98
C VAL A 222 15.79 -2.37 1.10
N ASP A 223 16.34 -3.50 1.54
CA ASP A 223 17.33 -4.26 0.76
C ASP A 223 16.69 -4.85 -0.51
N GLU A 224 15.43 -5.26 -0.45
CA GLU A 224 14.68 -5.72 -1.63
C GLU A 224 14.44 -4.57 -2.63
N LEU A 225 14.12 -3.37 -2.12
CA LEU A 225 13.99 -2.18 -2.98
C LEU A 225 15.32 -1.83 -3.65
N ILE A 226 16.42 -1.82 -2.90
CA ILE A 226 17.77 -1.54 -3.44
C ILE A 226 18.11 -2.51 -4.57
N THR A 227 17.79 -3.80 -4.40
CA THR A 227 18.07 -4.83 -5.41
C THR A 227 17.43 -4.52 -6.77
N TRP A 228 16.23 -3.97 -6.77
CA TRP A 228 15.46 -3.74 -7.99
C TRP A 228 15.43 -2.30 -8.48
N LEU A 229 15.50 -1.32 -7.59
CA LEU A 229 15.31 0.09 -7.89
C LEU A 229 16.60 0.92 -7.79
N GLY A 230 17.68 0.37 -7.20
CA GLY A 230 18.93 1.12 -7.03
C GLY A 230 18.70 2.48 -6.36
N ASP A 231 19.14 3.55 -7.02
CA ASP A 231 19.07 4.92 -6.51
C ASP A 231 17.63 5.41 -6.29
N GLU A 232 16.64 4.88 -7.03
CA GLU A 232 15.22 5.23 -6.85
C GLU A 232 14.63 4.73 -5.52
N THR A 233 15.36 3.89 -4.77
CA THR A 233 14.92 3.35 -3.47
C THR A 233 14.60 4.45 -2.46
N VAL A 234 15.36 5.54 -2.46
CA VAL A 234 15.15 6.67 -1.54
C VAL A 234 13.76 7.27 -1.76
N ASP A 235 13.43 7.58 -3.01
CA ASP A 235 12.13 8.17 -3.36
C ASP A 235 11.00 7.16 -3.19
N ALA A 236 11.24 5.88 -3.49
CA ALA A 236 10.26 4.81 -3.28
C ALA A 236 9.87 4.67 -1.80
N VAL A 237 10.82 4.75 -0.88
CA VAL A 237 10.56 4.70 0.57
C VAL A 237 9.83 5.95 1.04
N LYS A 238 10.32 7.15 0.67
CA LYS A 238 9.67 8.42 1.04
C LYS A 238 8.23 8.47 0.54
N GLY A 239 8.00 8.20 -0.74
CA GLY A 239 6.66 8.19 -1.33
C GLY A 239 5.75 7.12 -0.74
N PHE A 240 6.28 5.92 -0.40
CA PHE A 240 5.47 4.90 0.28
C PHE A 240 5.05 5.36 1.69
N VAL A 241 5.96 5.90 2.50
CA VAL A 241 5.67 6.34 3.87
C VAL A 241 4.69 7.51 3.85
N GLU A 242 4.90 8.51 2.99
CA GLU A 242 4.00 9.63 2.80
C GLU A 242 2.60 9.16 2.41
N SER A 243 2.48 8.38 1.34
CA SER A 243 1.20 7.86 0.88
C SER A 243 0.55 6.93 1.91
N PHE A 244 1.33 6.13 2.66
CA PHE A 244 0.76 5.32 3.73
C PHE A 244 0.19 6.18 4.87
N CYS A 245 0.79 7.32 5.19
CA CYS A 245 0.28 8.27 6.19
C CYS A 245 -0.95 9.04 5.67
N CYS A 246 -0.87 9.61 4.47
CA CYS A 246 -1.82 10.60 3.97
C CYS A 246 -3.00 10.02 3.19
N ALA A 247 -2.82 8.88 2.52
CA ALA A 247 -3.90 8.25 1.77
C ALA A 247 -4.92 7.57 2.68
N MET A 248 -6.18 7.56 2.24
CA MET A 248 -7.27 6.88 2.95
C MET A 248 -8.22 6.18 1.96
N PRO A 249 -8.71 4.96 2.27
CA PRO A 249 -9.75 4.33 1.47
C PRO A 249 -11.02 5.19 1.39
N THR A 250 -11.62 5.25 0.20
CA THR A 250 -12.71 6.17 -0.14
C THR A 250 -14.13 5.61 0.13
N GLY A 251 -14.25 4.56 0.95
CA GLY A 251 -15.55 3.94 1.26
C GLY A 251 -16.54 4.96 1.83
N LYS A 252 -17.69 5.12 1.14
CA LYS A 252 -18.77 6.07 1.47
C LYS A 252 -18.31 7.50 1.82
N GLN A 253 -17.16 7.92 1.30
CA GLN A 253 -16.57 9.23 1.60
C GLN A 253 -17.50 10.40 1.24
N ASN A 254 -18.28 10.28 0.16
CA ASN A 254 -19.24 11.32 -0.24
C ASN A 254 -20.38 11.50 0.78
N SER A 255 -20.73 10.45 1.52
CA SER A 255 -21.79 10.50 2.53
C SER A 255 -21.28 10.96 3.90
N PHE A 256 -20.04 10.63 4.25
CA PHE A 256 -19.51 10.83 5.59
C PHE A 256 -18.38 11.88 5.68
N ALA A 257 -17.78 12.27 4.56
CA ALA A 257 -16.63 13.21 4.52
C ALA A 257 -15.53 12.84 5.54
N ASN A 258 -15.24 11.56 5.68
CA ASN A 258 -14.51 10.95 6.78
C ASN A 258 -12.98 10.89 6.58
N ARG A 259 -12.42 11.69 5.66
CA ARG A 259 -10.97 11.75 5.46
C ARG A 259 -10.32 12.51 6.62
N THR A 260 -9.56 11.80 7.44
CA THR A 260 -8.76 12.37 8.53
C THR A 260 -7.27 12.15 8.26
N MET A 261 -6.44 12.94 8.89
CA MET A 261 -5.00 12.69 8.96
C MET A 261 -4.69 11.75 10.15
N PRO A 262 -3.52 11.08 10.17
CA PRO A 262 -3.05 10.39 11.35
C PRO A 262 -2.96 11.30 12.57
N ASP A 263 -3.29 10.78 13.74
CA ASP A 263 -3.06 11.43 15.02
C ASP A 263 -1.62 11.21 15.52
N MET A 264 -1.06 10.02 15.20
CA MET A 264 0.31 9.67 15.54
C MET A 264 0.90 8.74 14.48
N VAL A 265 2.16 8.99 14.12
CA VAL A 265 2.98 8.12 13.26
C VAL A 265 4.28 7.82 14.00
N TYR A 266 4.54 6.55 14.29
CA TYR A 266 5.80 6.08 14.88
C TYR A 266 6.52 5.22 13.84
N VAL A 267 7.76 5.59 13.49
CA VAL A 267 8.55 4.90 12.47
C VAL A 267 9.87 4.44 13.07
N THR A 268 10.23 3.19 12.79
CA THR A 268 11.51 2.63 13.22
C THR A 268 12.32 2.10 12.04
N VAL A 269 13.63 2.32 12.08
CA VAL A 269 14.60 1.70 11.16
C VAL A 269 15.29 0.56 11.91
N ARG A 270 15.22 -0.65 11.38
CA ARG A 270 15.66 -1.88 12.04
C ARG A 270 16.65 -2.66 11.17
N ASN A 271 17.66 -3.24 11.81
CA ASN A 271 18.68 -4.07 11.14
C ASN A 271 18.48 -5.59 11.36
N ASP A 272 17.37 -5.99 11.99
CA ASP A 272 17.09 -7.37 12.37
C ASP A 272 15.86 -7.95 11.63
N GLN A 273 14.68 -7.57 12.06
CA GLN A 273 13.39 -8.05 11.51
C GLN A 273 12.28 -7.04 11.78
N PRO A 274 11.18 -7.07 10.99
CA PRO A 274 9.99 -6.28 11.27
C PRO A 274 9.36 -6.64 12.62
N VAL A 275 8.83 -5.65 13.33
CA VAL A 275 8.15 -5.83 14.62
C VAL A 275 6.79 -5.17 14.59
N ASN A 276 5.73 -5.97 14.41
CA ASN A 276 4.35 -5.48 14.49
C ASN A 276 3.91 -5.36 15.95
N LEU A 277 3.53 -4.16 16.36
CA LEU A 277 3.12 -3.85 17.75
C LEU A 277 1.59 -3.99 17.98
N SER A 278 0.87 -4.69 17.11
CA SER A 278 -0.59 -4.89 17.26
C SER A 278 -0.99 -5.55 18.59
N GLY A 279 -0.08 -6.32 19.20
CA GLY A 279 -0.29 -6.90 20.52
C GLY A 279 -0.58 -5.88 21.64
N ALA A 280 -0.21 -4.61 21.45
CA ALA A 280 -0.60 -3.51 22.34
C ALA A 280 -2.13 -3.39 22.52
N PHE A 281 -2.87 -3.86 21.53
CA PHE A 281 -4.32 -3.72 21.44
C PHE A 281 -5.07 -5.06 21.57
N GLU A 282 -4.37 -6.17 21.90
CA GLU A 282 -5.05 -7.43 22.23
C GLU A 282 -6.06 -7.21 23.35
N LYS A 283 -5.65 -6.52 24.41
CA LYS A 283 -6.59 -5.98 25.39
C LYS A 283 -7.21 -4.68 24.84
N PRO A 284 -8.55 -4.62 24.64
CA PRO A 284 -9.19 -3.44 24.09
C PRO A 284 -9.00 -2.22 25.01
N VAL A 285 -8.62 -1.10 24.39
CA VAL A 285 -8.52 0.19 25.08
C VAL A 285 -9.90 0.62 25.55
N ARG A 286 -9.97 1.18 26.75
CA ARG A 286 -11.19 1.78 27.29
C ARG A 286 -11.18 3.28 27.09
N ALA A 287 -12.33 3.86 26.77
CA ALA A 287 -12.46 5.31 26.70
C ALA A 287 -12.13 5.95 28.04
N GLY A 288 -11.29 6.98 28.01
CA GLY A 288 -11.13 7.93 29.10
C GLY A 288 -12.06 9.13 28.91
N MET A 289 -11.87 10.17 29.73
CA MET A 289 -12.56 11.45 29.51
C MET A 289 -12.16 12.12 28.19
N ASP A 290 -10.94 11.80 27.69
CA ASP A 290 -10.33 12.32 26.47
C ASP A 290 -10.51 11.37 25.26
N GLY A 291 -11.47 10.46 25.31
CA GLY A 291 -11.72 9.47 24.26
C GLY A 291 -10.74 8.29 24.28
N TYR A 292 -10.41 7.74 23.10
CA TYR A 292 -9.57 6.55 22.96
C TYR A 292 -8.11 6.84 22.58
N LEU A 293 -7.82 7.98 21.93
CA LEU A 293 -6.52 8.27 21.33
C LEU A 293 -5.39 8.28 22.36
N ALA A 294 -5.49 9.11 23.39
CA ALA A 294 -4.43 9.24 24.39
C ALA A 294 -4.12 7.93 25.14
N ALA A 295 -5.16 7.12 25.39
CA ALA A 295 -4.98 5.80 25.99
C ALA A 295 -4.36 4.80 25.00
N SER A 296 -4.64 4.93 23.71
CA SER A 296 -4.04 4.11 22.64
C SER A 296 -2.57 4.42 22.44
N GLU A 297 -2.18 5.71 22.47
CA GLU A 297 -0.77 6.10 22.40
C GLU A 297 0.03 5.54 23.57
N ARG A 298 -0.47 5.66 24.79
CA ARG A 298 0.18 5.08 25.99
C ARG A 298 0.32 3.56 25.89
N ALA A 299 -0.74 2.87 25.51
CA ALA A 299 -0.71 1.41 25.35
C ALA A 299 0.33 0.97 24.31
N LEU A 300 0.43 1.68 23.18
CA LEU A 300 1.39 1.38 22.13
C LEU A 300 2.83 1.64 22.59
N ALA A 301 3.11 2.78 23.24
CA ALA A 301 4.44 3.13 23.75
C ALA A 301 4.92 2.15 24.82
N GLU A 302 4.06 1.80 25.79
CA GLU A 302 4.38 0.82 26.83
C GLU A 302 4.65 -0.57 26.25
N TYR A 303 3.86 -0.99 25.26
CA TYR A 303 4.06 -2.29 24.61
C TYR A 303 5.35 -2.30 23.79
N ALA A 304 5.65 -1.22 23.06
CA ALA A 304 6.90 -1.07 22.32
C ALA A 304 8.11 -1.17 23.26
N ALA A 305 8.13 -0.41 24.35
CA ALA A 305 9.21 -0.44 25.32
C ALA A 305 9.45 -1.86 25.89
N LYS A 306 8.39 -2.54 26.32
CA LYS A 306 8.48 -3.93 26.83
C LYS A 306 8.93 -4.92 25.76
N THR A 307 8.50 -4.75 24.52
CA THR A 307 8.90 -5.61 23.41
C THR A 307 10.39 -5.47 23.13
N TYR A 308 10.92 -4.25 23.15
CA TYR A 308 12.35 -3.98 22.93
C TYR A 308 13.22 -4.37 24.14
N GLU A 309 12.66 -4.39 25.33
CA GLU A 309 13.38 -4.86 26.53
C GLU A 309 13.54 -6.40 26.53
N VAL A 310 12.51 -7.15 26.07
CA VAL A 310 12.43 -8.60 26.31
C VAL A 310 12.69 -9.42 25.06
N PHE A 311 12.14 -9.03 23.88
CA PHE A 311 12.08 -9.90 22.71
C PHE A 311 12.87 -9.39 21.49
N ALA A 312 13.01 -8.09 21.32
CA ALA A 312 13.67 -7.50 20.16
C ALA A 312 14.69 -6.43 20.59
N PRO A 313 15.82 -6.29 19.88
CA PRO A 313 16.72 -5.18 20.15
C PRO A 313 16.02 -3.84 19.86
N LEU A 314 16.55 -2.77 20.45
CA LEU A 314 16.12 -1.41 20.09
C LEU A 314 16.33 -1.17 18.59
N PRO A 315 15.45 -0.42 17.95
CA PRO A 315 15.66 0.05 16.56
C PRO A 315 16.96 0.88 16.45
N GLU A 316 17.57 0.91 15.30
CA GLU A 316 18.73 1.77 15.04
C GLU A 316 18.35 3.25 15.04
N ARG A 317 17.16 3.56 14.53
CA ARG A 317 16.55 4.90 14.57
C ARG A 317 15.06 4.76 14.85
N SER A 318 14.52 5.74 15.55
CA SER A 318 13.11 5.85 15.86
C SER A 318 12.66 7.29 15.77
N PHE A 319 11.58 7.53 15.05
CA PHE A 319 11.00 8.83 14.81
C PHE A 319 9.51 8.83 15.15
N VAL A 320 9.00 9.94 15.66
CA VAL A 320 7.57 10.08 15.94
C VAL A 320 7.05 11.43 15.47
N VAL A 321 5.88 11.39 14.83
CA VAL A 321 5.04 12.55 14.52
C VAL A 321 3.80 12.43 15.39
N SER A 322 3.63 13.30 16.36
CA SER A 322 2.48 13.33 17.26
C SER A 322 2.35 14.71 17.90
N HIS A 323 1.15 15.02 18.37
CA HIS A 323 0.89 16.19 19.22
C HIS A 323 1.21 15.93 20.69
N SER A 324 1.43 14.66 21.08
CA SER A 324 1.76 14.26 22.46
C SER A 324 3.24 13.94 22.59
N ASP A 325 3.74 13.95 23.83
CA ASP A 325 5.11 13.60 24.19
C ASP A 325 5.29 12.16 24.68
N VAL A 326 4.25 11.34 24.57
CA VAL A 326 4.21 9.94 25.07
C VAL A 326 5.34 9.10 24.50
N PHE A 327 5.73 9.32 23.24
CA PHE A 327 6.81 8.59 22.56
C PHE A 327 8.19 9.23 22.74
N SER A 328 8.34 10.39 23.39
CA SER A 328 9.63 11.07 23.56
C SER A 328 10.75 10.20 24.20
N PRO A 329 10.44 9.23 25.09
CA PRO A 329 11.46 8.30 25.59
C PRO A 329 11.94 7.26 24.58
N LEU A 330 11.19 7.03 23.49
CA LEU A 330 11.43 5.98 22.51
C LEU A 330 11.86 6.50 21.14
N ALA A 331 11.56 7.75 20.82
CA ALA A 331 11.72 8.30 19.47
C ALA A 331 11.98 9.81 19.47
N GLU A 332 12.69 10.27 18.45
CA GLU A 332 12.87 11.69 18.15
C GLU A 332 11.55 12.25 17.58
N GLN A 333 11.00 13.30 18.22
CA GLN A 333 9.76 13.94 17.78
C GLN A 333 10.04 14.97 16.69
N MET A 334 9.26 14.95 15.62
CA MET A 334 9.44 15.82 14.45
C MET A 334 8.14 15.95 13.64
N THR A 335 8.16 16.78 12.62
CA THR A 335 7.08 16.86 11.61
C THR A 335 7.16 15.69 10.62
N LEU A 336 6.06 15.42 9.89
CA LEU A 336 6.06 14.39 8.84
C LEU A 336 7.12 14.67 7.77
N TRP A 337 7.30 15.92 7.38
CA TRP A 337 8.28 16.31 6.37
C TRP A 337 9.71 16.07 6.80
N GLU A 338 10.06 16.42 8.04
CA GLU A 338 11.37 16.11 8.63
C GLU A 338 11.60 14.60 8.74
N LEU A 339 10.57 13.83 9.09
CA LEU A 339 10.63 12.38 9.13
C LEU A 339 10.98 11.80 7.76
N LEU A 340 10.32 12.25 6.69
CA LEU A 340 10.61 11.78 5.32
C LEU A 340 12.05 12.10 4.90
N GLU A 341 12.58 13.28 5.24
CA GLU A 341 13.98 13.62 4.96
C GLU A 341 14.97 12.77 5.78
N ARG A 342 14.68 12.53 7.04
CA ARG A 342 15.50 11.64 7.90
C ARG A 342 15.50 10.21 7.37
N LEU A 343 14.34 9.68 6.95
CA LEU A 343 14.26 8.36 6.34
C LEU A 343 15.05 8.30 5.02
N GLY A 344 14.91 9.32 4.17
CA GLY A 344 15.70 9.42 2.95
C GLY A 344 17.20 9.33 3.22
N THR A 345 17.69 10.03 4.24
CA THR A 345 19.09 9.97 4.68
C THR A 345 19.48 8.57 5.15
N CYS A 346 18.65 7.90 5.96
CA CYS A 346 18.90 6.53 6.42
C CYS A 346 19.01 5.55 5.24
N VAL A 347 18.10 5.66 4.27
CA VAL A 347 18.08 4.80 3.08
C VAL A 347 19.30 5.08 2.19
N ALA A 348 19.66 6.35 1.97
CA ALA A 348 20.86 6.72 1.21
C ALA A 348 22.16 6.18 1.83
N THR A 349 22.30 6.27 3.16
CA THR A 349 23.40 5.67 3.92
C THR A 349 23.46 4.15 3.71
N ARG A 350 22.29 3.48 3.77
CA ARG A 350 22.20 2.03 3.51
C ARG A 350 22.58 1.68 2.08
N LEU A 351 22.13 2.46 1.09
CA LEU A 351 22.45 2.28 -0.32
C LEU A 351 23.95 2.43 -0.58
N ALA A 352 24.61 3.38 0.07
CA ALA A 352 26.08 3.57 0.01
C ALA A 352 26.87 2.43 0.68
N GLY A 353 26.23 1.49 1.38
CA GLY A 353 26.88 0.42 2.14
C GLY A 353 27.55 0.90 3.43
N GLU A 354 27.19 2.07 3.92
CA GLU A 354 27.71 2.68 5.14
C GLU A 354 26.90 2.25 6.38
N GLU A 355 27.53 2.27 7.56
CA GLU A 355 26.80 2.08 8.82
C GLU A 355 26.02 3.34 9.16
N MET A 356 24.74 3.18 9.54
CA MET A 356 23.90 4.28 10.04
C MET A 356 24.44 4.73 11.41
N LYS A 357 25.13 5.87 11.43
CA LYS A 357 25.70 6.46 12.65
C LYS A 357 24.66 7.28 13.42
#